data_c4352b95af7e544e31db9bfd083d9302
#
_entry.id   c4352b95af7e544e31db9bfd083d9302
#
_cell.length_a   1.000
_cell.length_b   1.000
_cell.length_c   1.000
_cell.angle_alpha   90.00
_cell.angle_beta   90.00
_cell.angle_gamma   90.00
#
_symmetry.space_group_name_H-M   'P 1'
#
loop_
_entity.id
_entity.type
_entity.pdbx_description
1 polymer ?
#
loop_
_entity_poly.entity_id
_entity_poly.type
_entity_poly.pdbx_seq_one_letter_code
_entity_poly.pdbx_strand_id
1 'polypeptide(L)'
;MSQKIENQLNLALSITEEERQKSESLDIGYDLEEKEWELIVKYSGTLERVRTRAVYVTELTGGYAIIQIKESQIKELAAFPEVEFIEKPKSLYFQVENGRRVSCIDEVQAAPFFSSIGQEGLEDNQQKKQSFPLLGKDVLIGIVDSGIDYENPDFRNADGTTRILALWDQTLQNGKPPQGYHIGTEFTSEQINEALRMEVREERYRIVPSRDTSGHGTAVAGIAAGNGRGSKNGKYRGAAPEAGLLIVKMGGAGETGFPRTTQLMRGVDYIVRKAEELKKPVAINISFGNTYGSHDGTSLLERYLNTVSERWKNVICVGSGNEGTTAGHAAGEYRKGMMTEVQLAVQQREKSFSLQIWKSYVDEVAITIVDPSGNHSGRLEEKEGTQRIQIGETELLVYYGEPKPYSVRQEIYISFLPRNEFVTAGVWKIQMMPGQVVDKLWQMWLPV
;
A
#
# COMPACT_ATOMS: atom_id res chain seq x y z
N MET A 1 -11.07 -16.88 -19.25
CA MET A 1 -10.19 -16.03 -18.44
C MET A 1 -9.17 -16.92 -17.72
N SER A 2 -8.07 -16.40 -17.25
CA SER A 2 -7.04 -17.23 -16.59
C SER A 2 -7.16 -17.13 -15.08
N GLN A 3 -7.16 -18.27 -14.39
CA GLN A 3 -7.14 -18.31 -12.91
C GLN A 3 -5.83 -17.72 -12.32
N LYS A 4 -4.80 -17.54 -13.14
CA LYS A 4 -3.55 -16.90 -12.76
C LYS A 4 -3.61 -15.36 -12.78
N ILE A 5 -4.70 -14.77 -13.24
CA ILE A 5 -4.89 -13.31 -13.33
C ILE A 5 -5.92 -12.87 -12.29
N GLU A 6 -5.58 -11.81 -11.56
CA GLU A 6 -6.47 -11.19 -10.58
C GLU A 6 -7.81 -10.77 -11.20
N ASN A 7 -8.91 -10.80 -10.42
CA ASN A 7 -10.25 -10.48 -10.89
C ASN A 7 -10.39 -9.07 -11.43
N GLN A 8 -9.84 -8.06 -10.74
CA GLN A 8 -9.89 -6.67 -11.22
C GLN A 8 -9.11 -6.49 -12.53
N LEU A 9 -7.97 -7.17 -12.70
CA LEU A 9 -7.24 -7.17 -13.96
C LEU A 9 -8.01 -7.92 -15.06
N ASN A 10 -8.61 -9.08 -14.75
CA ASN A 10 -9.48 -9.79 -15.68
C ASN A 10 -10.66 -8.92 -16.14
N LEU A 11 -11.29 -8.18 -15.20
CA LEU A 11 -12.34 -7.23 -15.52
C LEU A 11 -11.80 -6.10 -16.41
N ALA A 12 -10.70 -5.45 -16.03
CA ALA A 12 -10.09 -4.36 -16.79
C ALA A 12 -9.71 -4.75 -18.23
N LEU A 13 -9.26 -6.01 -18.43
CA LEU A 13 -8.93 -6.56 -19.76
C LEU A 13 -10.17 -6.97 -20.58
N SER A 14 -11.36 -7.08 -19.97
CA SER A 14 -12.60 -7.50 -20.62
C SER A 14 -13.54 -6.36 -20.98
N ILE A 15 -13.26 -5.16 -20.51
CA ILE A 15 -14.04 -3.95 -20.76
C ILE A 15 -13.37 -3.09 -21.84
N THR A 16 -14.12 -2.11 -22.36
CA THR A 16 -13.57 -1.15 -23.31
C THR A 16 -12.65 -0.15 -22.62
N GLU A 17 -11.78 0.48 -23.38
CA GLU A 17 -10.89 1.53 -22.87
C GLU A 17 -11.69 2.71 -22.30
N GLU A 18 -12.80 3.09 -22.94
CA GLU A 18 -13.71 4.15 -22.44
C GLU A 18 -14.34 3.78 -21.08
N GLU A 19 -14.80 2.54 -20.91
CA GLU A 19 -15.33 2.06 -19.63
C GLU A 19 -14.24 2.06 -18.55
N ARG A 20 -13.02 1.66 -18.90
CA ARG A 20 -11.88 1.63 -17.96
C ARG A 20 -11.50 3.03 -17.48
N GLN A 21 -11.41 4.01 -18.39
CA GLN A 21 -11.10 5.40 -18.06
C GLN A 21 -12.14 6.06 -17.14
N LYS A 22 -13.39 5.60 -17.16
CA LYS A 22 -14.43 6.06 -16.23
C LYS A 22 -14.26 5.54 -14.80
N SER A 23 -13.44 4.50 -14.60
CA SER A 23 -13.17 3.89 -13.29
C SER A 23 -11.69 4.00 -12.95
N GLU A 24 -11.33 4.96 -12.09
CA GLU A 24 -9.96 5.15 -11.65
C GLU A 24 -9.34 3.84 -11.13
N SER A 25 -10.09 3.08 -10.32
CA SER A 25 -9.62 1.81 -9.75
C SER A 25 -9.29 0.74 -10.80
N LEU A 26 -9.92 0.75 -11.97
CA LEU A 26 -9.66 -0.22 -13.04
C LEU A 26 -8.54 0.24 -13.98
N ASP A 27 -8.26 1.53 -14.05
CA ASP A 27 -7.24 2.11 -14.94
C ASP A 27 -5.84 2.20 -14.32
N ILE A 28 -5.74 2.08 -12.98
CA ILE A 28 -4.46 2.14 -12.27
C ILE A 28 -3.48 1.10 -12.79
N GLY A 29 -2.29 1.57 -13.21
CA GLY A 29 -1.22 0.74 -13.74
C GLY A 29 -1.24 0.60 -15.26
N TYR A 30 -2.22 1.19 -15.95
CA TYR A 30 -2.29 1.22 -17.41
C TYR A 30 -1.68 2.52 -17.96
N ASP A 31 -0.87 2.38 -18.98
CA ASP A 31 -0.39 3.48 -19.81
C ASP A 31 -1.17 3.49 -21.12
N LEU A 32 -1.94 4.55 -21.34
CA LEU A 32 -2.83 4.70 -22.49
C LEU A 32 -2.06 4.90 -23.80
N GLU A 33 -0.97 5.67 -23.78
CA GLU A 33 -0.18 5.98 -24.97
C GLU A 33 0.55 4.76 -25.47
N GLU A 34 1.21 4.05 -24.56
CA GLU A 34 2.03 2.85 -24.87
C GLU A 34 1.20 1.56 -24.88
N LYS A 35 -0.04 1.58 -24.38
CA LYS A 35 -0.90 0.39 -24.17
C LYS A 35 -0.24 -0.70 -23.36
N GLU A 36 0.38 -0.27 -22.26
CA GLU A 36 1.14 -1.10 -21.36
C GLU A 36 0.54 -1.13 -19.96
N TRP A 37 0.72 -2.27 -19.30
CA TRP A 37 0.39 -2.45 -17.91
C TRP A 37 1.64 -2.59 -17.05
N GLU A 38 1.65 -1.93 -15.90
CA GLU A 38 2.54 -2.25 -14.80
C GLU A 38 1.85 -3.27 -13.89
N LEU A 39 2.45 -4.44 -13.72
CA LEU A 39 1.83 -5.59 -13.04
C LEU A 39 2.74 -6.12 -11.94
N ILE A 40 2.13 -6.63 -10.88
CA ILE A 40 2.77 -7.42 -9.84
C ILE A 40 2.68 -8.89 -10.26
N VAL A 41 3.81 -9.59 -10.31
CA VAL A 41 3.86 -11.01 -10.68
C VAL A 41 4.52 -11.82 -9.59
N LYS A 42 3.86 -12.88 -9.14
CA LYS A 42 4.44 -13.95 -8.34
C LYS A 42 4.91 -15.05 -9.30
N TYR A 43 6.16 -15.48 -9.13
CA TYR A 43 6.77 -16.49 -10.02
C TYR A 43 7.64 -17.47 -9.25
N SER A 44 7.96 -18.61 -9.91
CA SER A 44 8.93 -19.60 -9.48
C SER A 44 9.92 -19.91 -10.62
N GLY A 45 11.17 -20.17 -10.27
CA GLY A 45 12.23 -20.39 -11.26
C GLY A 45 12.80 -19.11 -11.83
N THR A 46 12.97 -19.01 -13.17
CA THR A 46 13.61 -17.88 -13.84
C THR A 46 12.62 -17.11 -14.71
N LEU A 47 12.86 -15.81 -14.90
CA LEU A 47 12.02 -14.92 -15.73
C LEU A 47 12.59 -14.71 -17.14
N GLU A 48 13.51 -15.55 -17.61
CA GLU A 48 14.15 -15.40 -18.94
C GLU A 48 13.13 -15.28 -20.09
N ARG A 49 12.09 -16.13 -20.08
CA ARG A 49 11.02 -16.06 -21.09
C ARG A 49 10.19 -14.79 -20.97
N VAL A 50 9.92 -14.38 -19.75
CA VAL A 50 9.15 -13.16 -19.47
C VAL A 50 9.89 -11.94 -20.00
N ARG A 51 11.21 -11.88 -19.79
CA ARG A 51 12.06 -10.78 -20.30
C ARG A 51 12.02 -10.61 -21.81
N THR A 52 11.74 -11.68 -22.57
CA THR A 52 11.59 -11.58 -24.04
C THR A 52 10.28 -10.91 -24.47
N ARG A 53 9.32 -10.75 -23.58
CA ARG A 53 7.98 -10.18 -23.84
C ARG A 53 7.72 -8.89 -23.09
N ALA A 54 8.29 -8.74 -21.91
CA ALA A 54 8.12 -7.55 -21.08
C ALA A 54 9.00 -6.40 -21.60
N VAL A 55 8.49 -5.17 -21.41
CA VAL A 55 9.27 -3.94 -21.66
C VAL A 55 10.31 -3.78 -20.55
N TYR A 56 9.87 -3.95 -19.30
CA TYR A 56 10.75 -3.95 -18.13
C TYR A 56 10.35 -5.04 -17.15
N VAL A 57 11.37 -5.61 -16.46
CA VAL A 57 11.21 -6.58 -15.38
C VAL A 57 12.11 -6.15 -14.24
N THR A 58 11.48 -5.79 -13.11
CA THR A 58 12.16 -5.54 -11.83
C THR A 58 11.92 -6.74 -10.93
N GLU A 59 12.92 -7.56 -10.71
CA GLU A 59 12.83 -8.69 -9.78
C GLU A 59 12.95 -8.21 -8.34
N LEU A 60 11.97 -8.60 -7.54
CA LEU A 60 11.91 -8.33 -6.11
C LEU A 60 12.26 -9.59 -5.31
N THR A 61 12.50 -9.41 -4.02
CA THR A 61 12.74 -10.50 -3.08
C THR A 61 11.57 -11.49 -3.03
N GLY A 62 11.87 -12.78 -2.85
CA GLY A 62 10.86 -13.81 -2.57
C GLY A 62 10.10 -14.32 -3.79
N GLY A 63 10.64 -14.18 -5.01
CA GLY A 63 9.98 -14.64 -6.23
C GLY A 63 8.81 -13.74 -6.65
N TYR A 64 8.97 -12.45 -6.43
CA TYR A 64 8.07 -11.42 -6.94
C TYR A 64 8.78 -10.58 -7.99
N ALA A 65 8.02 -10.03 -8.93
CA ALA A 65 8.52 -9.08 -9.91
C ALA A 65 7.47 -8.00 -10.22
N ILE A 66 7.95 -6.81 -10.55
CA ILE A 66 7.13 -5.79 -11.20
C ILE A 66 7.46 -5.82 -12.68
N ILE A 67 6.43 -6.02 -13.50
CA ILE A 67 6.57 -6.21 -14.94
C ILE A 67 5.78 -5.13 -15.67
N GLN A 68 6.43 -4.45 -16.61
CA GLN A 68 5.76 -3.58 -17.57
C GLN A 68 5.64 -4.33 -18.89
N ILE A 69 4.42 -4.48 -19.40
CA ILE A 69 4.11 -5.34 -20.54
C ILE A 69 2.95 -4.81 -21.35
N LYS A 70 2.98 -4.98 -22.68
CA LYS A 70 1.86 -4.66 -23.59
C LYS A 70 0.61 -5.45 -23.19
N GLU A 71 -0.55 -4.79 -23.19
CA GLU A 71 -1.83 -5.42 -22.85
C GLU A 71 -2.09 -6.71 -23.65
N SER A 72 -1.76 -6.70 -24.94
CA SER A 72 -1.93 -7.85 -25.82
C SER A 72 -1.13 -9.09 -25.41
N GLN A 73 -0.09 -8.93 -24.61
CA GLN A 73 0.81 -10.03 -24.21
C GLN A 73 0.50 -10.60 -22.82
N ILE A 74 -0.45 -10.02 -22.07
CA ILE A 74 -0.76 -10.49 -20.70
C ILE A 74 -1.28 -11.92 -20.68
N LYS A 75 -2.06 -12.33 -21.68
CA LYS A 75 -2.56 -13.72 -21.77
C LYS A 75 -1.41 -14.71 -22.00
N GLU A 76 -0.41 -14.33 -22.79
CA GLU A 76 0.80 -15.15 -23.01
C GLU A 76 1.63 -15.20 -21.72
N LEU A 77 1.80 -14.07 -21.02
CA LEU A 77 2.47 -14.02 -19.72
C LEU A 77 1.82 -15.00 -18.72
N ALA A 78 0.50 -15.02 -18.62
CA ALA A 78 -0.23 -15.94 -17.74
C ALA A 78 -0.07 -17.42 -18.14
N ALA A 79 0.22 -17.71 -19.40
CA ALA A 79 0.44 -19.07 -19.88
C ALA A 79 1.81 -19.64 -19.52
N PHE A 80 2.78 -18.81 -19.12
CA PHE A 80 4.10 -19.30 -18.75
C PHE A 80 4.05 -20.16 -17.48
N PRO A 81 4.70 -21.33 -17.44
CA PRO A 81 4.69 -22.23 -16.28
C PRO A 81 5.27 -21.57 -15.03
N GLU A 82 6.30 -20.75 -15.19
CA GLU A 82 6.98 -20.02 -14.13
C GLU A 82 6.13 -18.93 -13.47
N VAL A 83 5.09 -18.42 -14.14
CA VAL A 83 4.16 -17.43 -13.58
C VAL A 83 3.09 -18.12 -12.75
N GLU A 84 3.02 -17.79 -11.48
CA GLU A 84 2.05 -18.34 -10.54
C GLU A 84 0.78 -17.48 -10.48
N PHE A 85 0.95 -16.15 -10.35
CA PHE A 85 -0.18 -15.22 -10.26
C PHE A 85 0.21 -13.80 -10.71
N ILE A 86 -0.75 -13.06 -11.24
CA ILE A 86 -0.60 -11.70 -11.77
C ILE A 86 -1.66 -10.80 -11.14
N GLU A 87 -1.24 -9.68 -10.59
CA GLU A 87 -2.09 -8.68 -9.95
C GLU A 87 -1.79 -7.29 -10.52
N LYS A 88 -2.83 -6.46 -10.74
CA LYS A 88 -2.64 -5.05 -11.07
C LYS A 88 -2.29 -4.23 -9.83
N PRO A 89 -1.59 -3.09 -9.96
CA PRO A 89 -1.35 -2.20 -8.82
C PRO A 89 -2.64 -1.57 -8.32
N LYS A 90 -2.61 -1.11 -7.06
CA LYS A 90 -3.69 -0.38 -6.41
C LYS A 90 -3.16 0.93 -5.86
N SER A 91 -3.99 1.95 -5.75
CA SER A 91 -3.68 3.23 -5.11
C SER A 91 -3.45 3.06 -3.61
N LEU A 92 -2.68 3.96 -3.01
CA LEU A 92 -2.36 4.00 -1.59
C LEU A 92 -2.69 5.39 -1.03
N TYR A 93 -3.23 5.45 0.19
CA TYR A 93 -3.69 6.67 0.85
C TYR A 93 -3.00 6.88 2.21
N PHE A 94 -2.94 8.13 2.70
CA PHE A 94 -2.22 8.53 3.93
C PHE A 94 -2.93 8.19 5.23
N GLN A 95 -2.15 7.85 6.28
CA GLN A 95 -2.69 7.55 7.61
C GLN A 95 -1.70 7.93 8.74
N VAL A 96 -2.06 8.84 9.69
CA VAL A 96 -1.26 9.20 10.91
C VAL A 96 -2.12 9.76 12.06
N GLU A 97 -1.90 9.36 13.33
CA GLU A 97 -1.75 10.20 14.56
C GLU A 97 -1.53 9.44 15.90
N ASN A 98 -0.77 10.10 16.86
CA ASN A 98 -0.69 9.95 18.35
C ASN A 98 -0.26 8.60 18.99
N GLY A 99 0.97 8.10 18.76
CA GLY A 99 1.42 6.81 19.33
C GLY A 99 2.40 6.82 20.51
N ARG A 100 3.21 7.88 20.72
CA ARG A 100 4.41 7.78 21.56
C ARG A 100 4.16 7.55 23.06
N ARG A 101 3.23 8.30 23.66
CA ARG A 101 2.90 8.18 25.09
C ARG A 101 2.15 6.89 25.40
N VAL A 102 1.27 6.47 24.50
CA VAL A 102 0.46 5.26 24.68
C VAL A 102 1.31 3.98 24.57
N SER A 103 2.43 4.08 23.84
CA SER A 103 3.36 2.94 23.61
C SER A 103 4.50 2.87 24.63
N CYS A 104 4.44 3.63 25.73
CA CYS A 104 5.46 3.65 26.81
C CYS A 104 6.91 3.91 26.31
N ILE A 105 7.06 4.57 25.17
CA ILE A 105 8.39 4.83 24.57
C ILE A 105 9.20 5.79 25.46
N ASP A 106 8.56 6.74 26.11
CA ASP A 106 9.23 7.69 27.00
C ASP A 106 9.88 6.99 28.21
N GLU A 107 9.25 5.95 28.73
CA GLU A 107 9.78 5.15 29.85
C GLU A 107 11.02 4.35 29.44
N VAL A 108 11.01 3.73 28.26
CA VAL A 108 12.15 2.97 27.73
C VAL A 108 13.35 3.89 27.46
N GLN A 109 13.12 5.16 27.13
CA GLN A 109 14.17 6.14 26.86
C GLN A 109 14.68 6.87 28.09
N ALA A 110 13.85 7.00 29.13
CA ALA A 110 14.13 7.86 30.30
C ALA A 110 14.70 7.11 31.52
N ALA A 111 14.49 5.82 31.65
CA ALA A 111 14.70 5.14 32.93
C ALA A 111 15.84 4.11 32.93
N PRO A 112 16.48 3.88 34.10
CA PRO A 112 17.06 2.58 34.38
C PRO A 112 15.92 1.58 34.60
N PHE A 113 15.64 0.73 33.63
CA PHE A 113 14.51 -0.20 33.59
C PHE A 113 14.49 -1.29 34.71
N PHE A 114 15.38 -1.27 35.68
CA PHE A 114 15.55 -2.32 36.70
C PHE A 114 15.54 -1.87 38.16
N SER A 115 14.84 -0.77 38.51
CA SER A 115 14.81 -0.36 39.94
C SER A 115 13.54 -0.69 40.72
N SER A 116 12.55 -1.39 40.13
CA SER A 116 11.26 -1.62 40.83
C SER A 116 10.67 -3.02 40.80
N ILE A 117 11.47 -4.07 40.51
CA ILE A 117 11.01 -5.42 40.80
C ILE A 117 11.87 -5.97 41.96
N GLY A 118 11.37 -5.79 43.16
CA GLY A 118 11.62 -6.56 44.37
C GLY A 118 13.07 -6.73 44.79
N GLN A 119 13.59 -5.79 45.59
CA GLN A 119 14.50 -6.16 46.69
C GLN A 119 14.39 -5.07 47.77
N GLU A 120 13.51 -5.31 48.74
CA GLU A 120 13.74 -4.84 50.09
C GLU A 120 14.95 -5.59 50.65
N GLY A 121 15.98 -4.83 51.04
CA GLY A 121 17.10 -5.31 51.85
C GLY A 121 18.30 -5.82 51.09
N LEU A 122 19.23 -4.94 50.74
CA LEU A 122 20.67 -5.13 50.77
C LEU A 122 21.34 -3.75 50.69
N GLU A 123 22.02 -3.41 51.75
CA GLU A 123 22.77 -2.17 51.90
C GLU A 123 23.97 -2.11 50.95
N ASP A 124 24.15 -0.90 50.45
CA ASP A 124 25.38 -0.20 50.06
C ASP A 124 26.48 -0.99 49.33
N ASN A 125 26.40 -1.01 48.02
CA ASN A 125 27.59 -0.97 47.18
C ASN A 125 27.28 -0.16 45.90
N GLN A 126 27.95 0.96 45.74
CA GLN A 126 27.89 1.87 44.61
C GLN A 126 28.35 1.19 43.30
N GLN A 127 27.58 0.29 42.75
CA GLN A 127 27.63 -0.01 41.34
C GLN A 127 26.70 0.98 40.61
N LYS A 128 27.25 1.99 39.97
CA LYS A 128 26.57 2.81 38.95
C LYS A 128 25.95 1.84 37.95
N LYS A 129 24.67 1.51 38.11
CA LYS A 129 23.91 0.82 37.09
C LYS A 129 23.87 1.75 35.86
N GLN A 130 24.71 1.43 34.88
CA GLN A 130 24.65 2.10 33.59
C GLN A 130 23.30 1.79 32.95
N SER A 131 22.42 2.78 32.91
CA SER A 131 21.24 2.72 32.08
C SER A 131 21.68 2.87 30.62
N PHE A 132 21.40 1.91 29.77
CA PHE A 132 21.58 2.02 28.33
C PHE A 132 20.21 2.39 27.71
N PRO A 133 19.96 3.68 27.45
CA PRO A 133 18.72 4.06 26.81
C PRO A 133 18.67 3.46 25.40
N LEU A 134 17.55 2.84 25.04
CA LEU A 134 17.34 2.28 23.71
C LEU A 134 16.96 3.42 22.74
N LEU A 135 17.95 4.04 22.12
CA LEU A 135 17.78 5.21 21.25
C LEU A 135 17.87 4.87 19.75
N GLY A 136 17.97 3.60 19.39
CA GLY A 136 18.08 3.16 18.00
C GLY A 136 19.50 3.26 17.41
N LYS A 137 20.54 3.39 18.24
CA LYS A 137 21.93 3.38 17.77
C LYS A 137 22.23 2.07 17.03
N ASP A 138 22.88 2.16 15.87
CA ASP A 138 23.23 1.04 14.98
C ASP A 138 22.05 0.27 14.39
N VAL A 139 20.83 0.84 14.45
CA VAL A 139 19.63 0.37 13.79
C VAL A 139 19.24 1.35 12.69
N LEU A 140 18.55 0.86 11.66
CA LEU A 140 17.99 1.67 10.59
C LEU A 140 16.47 1.84 10.76
N ILE A 141 15.99 3.02 10.42
CA ILE A 141 14.56 3.27 10.21
C ILE A 141 14.36 3.47 8.72
N GLY A 142 13.54 2.61 8.12
CA GLY A 142 13.10 2.71 6.74
C GLY A 142 11.74 3.42 6.66
N ILE A 143 11.63 4.47 5.86
CA ILE A 143 10.40 5.21 5.63
C ILE A 143 10.04 5.11 4.15
N VAL A 144 8.88 4.54 3.83
CA VAL A 144 8.32 4.50 2.48
C VAL A 144 7.09 5.38 2.48
N ASP A 145 7.25 6.63 2.00
CA ASP A 145 6.24 7.68 2.19
C ASP A 145 6.31 8.77 1.10
N SER A 146 5.76 9.96 1.36
CA SER A 146 5.76 11.13 0.46
C SER A 146 7.13 11.81 0.31
N GLY A 147 8.15 11.35 1.02
CA GLY A 147 9.49 11.92 1.04
C GLY A 147 9.92 12.39 2.42
N ILE A 148 10.89 13.26 2.45
CA ILE A 148 11.43 13.86 3.68
C ILE A 148 11.95 15.28 3.40
N ASP A 149 11.76 16.19 4.33
CA ASP A 149 12.52 17.43 4.40
C ASP A 149 13.91 17.14 5.00
N TYR A 150 14.88 16.86 4.11
CA TYR A 150 16.25 16.53 4.52
C TYR A 150 16.98 17.73 5.16
N GLU A 151 16.47 18.95 5.00
CA GLU A 151 17.01 20.16 5.64
C GLU A 151 16.62 20.25 7.12
N ASN A 152 15.64 19.49 7.59
CA ASN A 152 15.14 19.56 8.96
C ASN A 152 16.25 19.15 9.97
N PRO A 153 16.52 19.97 11.02
CA PRO A 153 17.53 19.67 12.03
C PRO A 153 17.38 18.34 12.74
N ASP A 154 16.14 17.81 12.80
CA ASP A 154 15.83 16.54 13.48
C ASP A 154 16.42 15.32 12.78
N PHE A 155 16.84 15.48 11.50
CA PHE A 155 17.46 14.41 10.73
C PHE A 155 18.96 14.60 10.54
N ARG A 156 19.60 15.50 11.33
CA ARG A 156 21.03 15.78 11.28
C ARG A 156 21.74 15.35 12.57
N ASN A 157 23.00 14.98 12.41
CA ASN A 157 23.93 14.75 13.50
C ASN A 157 24.30 16.07 14.22
N ALA A 158 25.04 15.96 15.33
CA ALA A 158 25.49 17.11 16.10
C ALA A 158 26.45 18.02 15.31
N ASP A 159 27.23 17.46 14.40
CA ASP A 159 28.15 18.14 13.50
C ASP A 159 27.47 18.76 12.27
N GLY A 160 26.14 18.64 12.15
CA GLY A 160 25.36 19.17 11.04
C GLY A 160 25.24 18.22 9.83
N THR A 161 25.95 17.10 9.81
CA THR A 161 25.82 16.09 8.75
C THR A 161 24.49 15.37 8.82
N THR A 162 24.04 14.81 7.69
CA THR A 162 22.77 14.08 7.63
C THR A 162 22.83 12.72 8.34
N ARG A 163 21.72 12.29 8.91
CA ARG A 163 21.47 10.91 9.36
C ARG A 163 20.81 10.04 8.28
N ILE A 164 20.44 10.65 7.14
CA ILE A 164 19.88 9.96 6.00
C ILE A 164 21.03 9.30 5.22
N LEU A 165 21.08 7.98 5.25
CA LEU A 165 22.13 7.19 4.60
C LEU A 165 21.87 7.02 3.10
N ALA A 166 20.60 6.94 2.72
CA ALA A 166 20.16 6.92 1.33
C ALA A 166 18.72 7.46 1.21
N LEU A 167 18.46 8.19 0.14
CA LEU A 167 17.15 8.73 -0.23
C LEU A 167 16.87 8.33 -1.69
N TRP A 168 15.87 7.50 -1.91
CA TRP A 168 15.38 7.18 -3.24
C TRP A 168 14.08 7.92 -3.53
N ASP A 169 14.13 8.85 -4.46
CA ASP A 169 12.94 9.57 -4.96
C ASP A 169 12.46 8.91 -6.25
N GLN A 170 11.35 8.18 -6.18
CA GLN A 170 10.77 7.46 -7.34
C GLN A 170 10.11 8.41 -8.35
N THR A 171 9.94 9.69 -8.03
CA THR A 171 9.31 10.69 -8.91
C THR A 171 10.29 11.37 -9.85
N LEU A 172 11.58 11.38 -9.52
CA LEU A 172 12.63 12.08 -10.26
C LEU A 172 13.31 11.14 -11.25
N GLN A 173 13.14 11.41 -12.55
CA GLN A 173 13.69 10.57 -13.62
C GLN A 173 15.03 11.07 -14.20
N ASN A 174 15.54 12.21 -13.73
CA ASN A 174 16.71 12.86 -14.32
C ASN A 174 18.07 12.42 -13.74
N GLY A 175 18.07 11.50 -12.79
CA GLY A 175 19.25 11.00 -12.12
C GLY A 175 19.43 9.49 -12.28
N LYS A 176 20.38 8.93 -11.50
CA LYS A 176 20.67 7.50 -11.52
C LYS A 176 19.73 6.75 -10.57
N PRO A 177 18.95 5.78 -11.05
CA PRO A 177 18.16 4.91 -10.17
C PRO A 177 19.08 4.00 -9.34
N PRO A 178 18.58 3.46 -8.21
CA PRO A 178 19.30 2.43 -7.46
C PRO A 178 19.55 1.19 -8.31
N GLN A 179 20.58 0.43 -7.96
CA GLN A 179 20.93 -0.78 -8.70
C GLN A 179 19.79 -1.82 -8.67
N GLY A 180 19.39 -2.29 -9.85
CA GLY A 180 18.31 -3.25 -10.04
C GLY A 180 16.94 -2.63 -10.27
N TYR A 181 16.84 -1.29 -10.23
CA TYR A 181 15.61 -0.55 -10.53
C TYR A 181 15.80 0.34 -11.76
N HIS A 182 14.69 0.69 -12.41
CA HIS A 182 14.71 1.49 -13.65
C HIS A 182 14.00 2.84 -13.51
N ILE A 183 13.49 3.16 -12.32
CA ILE A 183 12.77 4.40 -12.03
C ILE A 183 13.44 5.18 -10.89
N GLY A 184 13.19 6.47 -10.88
CA GLY A 184 13.59 7.34 -9.79
C GLY A 184 15.07 7.72 -9.80
N THR A 185 15.45 8.43 -8.76
CA THR A 185 16.83 8.88 -8.52
C THR A 185 17.22 8.58 -7.08
N GLU A 186 18.39 7.94 -6.89
CA GLU A 186 18.97 7.71 -5.57
C GLU A 186 19.95 8.83 -5.22
N PHE A 187 19.86 9.33 -4.00
CA PHE A 187 20.79 10.29 -3.41
C PHE A 187 21.48 9.66 -2.21
N THR A 188 22.81 9.78 -2.18
CA THR A 188 23.64 9.27 -1.08
C THR A 188 23.76 10.30 0.04
N SER A 189 24.23 9.85 1.22
CA SER A 189 24.53 10.73 2.35
C SER A 189 25.54 11.83 1.98
N GLU A 190 26.51 11.53 1.11
CA GLU A 190 27.52 12.48 0.64
C GLU A 190 26.86 13.61 -0.15
N GLN A 191 25.98 13.28 -1.09
CA GLN A 191 25.25 14.28 -1.90
C GLN A 191 24.31 15.13 -1.03
N ILE A 192 23.64 14.51 -0.05
CA ILE A 192 22.80 15.26 0.89
C ILE A 192 23.66 16.19 1.74
N ASN A 193 24.82 15.73 2.22
CA ASN A 193 25.76 16.58 2.96
C ASN A 193 26.34 17.70 2.11
N GLU A 194 26.61 17.46 0.82
CA GLU A 194 27.01 18.50 -0.12
C GLU A 194 25.92 19.56 -0.26
N ALA A 195 24.67 19.15 -0.47
CA ALA A 195 23.53 20.06 -0.51
C ALA A 195 23.41 20.88 0.78
N LEU A 196 23.54 20.24 1.95
CA LEU A 196 23.41 20.90 3.25
C LEU A 196 24.52 21.96 3.54
N ARG A 197 25.63 21.89 2.84
CA ARG A 197 26.70 22.91 2.95
C ARG A 197 26.41 24.20 2.16
N MET A 198 25.49 24.14 1.20
CA MET A 198 25.09 25.31 0.44
C MET A 198 24.29 26.27 1.33
N GLU A 199 24.64 27.57 1.30
CA GLU A 199 23.91 28.58 2.06
C GLU A 199 22.54 28.87 1.44
N VAL A 200 22.49 28.90 0.11
CA VAL A 200 21.32 29.25 -0.68
C VAL A 200 20.47 28.01 -0.90
N ARG A 201 19.17 28.10 -0.57
CA ARG A 201 18.23 26.99 -0.64
C ARG A 201 18.05 26.44 -2.06
N GLU A 202 18.06 27.31 -3.05
CA GLU A 202 17.95 26.94 -4.47
C GLU A 202 19.15 26.09 -4.92
N GLU A 203 20.33 26.34 -4.39
CA GLU A 203 21.55 25.57 -4.69
C GLU A 203 21.47 24.17 -4.07
N ARG A 204 20.90 24.03 -2.86
CA ARG A 204 20.63 22.73 -2.24
C ARG A 204 19.76 21.86 -3.14
N TYR A 205 18.68 22.44 -3.67
CA TYR A 205 17.74 21.71 -4.54
C TYR A 205 18.24 21.49 -5.97
N ARG A 206 19.38 22.10 -6.37
CA ARG A 206 20.08 21.70 -7.60
C ARG A 206 20.86 20.40 -7.40
N ILE A 207 21.36 20.15 -6.18
CA ILE A 207 22.11 18.94 -5.84
C ILE A 207 21.14 17.80 -5.48
N VAL A 208 20.19 18.06 -4.57
CA VAL A 208 19.18 17.10 -4.12
C VAL A 208 17.78 17.70 -4.30
N PRO A 209 17.15 17.56 -5.48
CA PRO A 209 15.86 18.20 -5.78
C PRO A 209 14.65 17.52 -5.11
N SER A 210 14.86 16.43 -4.40
CA SER A 210 13.78 15.71 -3.70
C SER A 210 13.17 16.56 -2.60
N ARG A 211 11.83 16.65 -2.58
CA ARG A 211 11.07 17.45 -1.61
C ARG A 211 9.87 16.66 -1.11
N ASP A 212 9.58 16.77 0.16
CA ASP A 212 8.30 16.34 0.71
C ASP A 212 7.29 17.48 0.63
N THR A 213 6.48 17.49 -0.42
CA THR A 213 5.49 18.54 -0.65
C THR A 213 4.24 18.39 0.20
N SER A 214 3.97 17.19 0.69
CA SER A 214 2.82 16.94 1.59
C SER A 214 3.18 17.16 3.06
N GLY A 215 4.45 16.97 3.42
CA GLY A 215 4.94 17.00 4.80
C GLY A 215 4.64 15.73 5.60
N HIS A 216 3.90 14.78 5.02
CA HIS A 216 3.49 13.55 5.72
C HIS A 216 4.69 12.65 6.04
N GLY A 217 5.52 12.33 5.06
CA GLY A 217 6.70 11.49 5.27
C GLY A 217 7.71 12.13 6.23
N THR A 218 7.83 13.46 6.21
CA THR A 218 8.64 14.22 7.17
C THR A 218 8.11 14.07 8.59
N ALA A 219 6.79 14.18 8.78
CA ALA A 219 6.15 14.00 10.09
C ALA A 219 6.32 12.56 10.59
N VAL A 220 6.08 11.57 9.75
CA VAL A 220 6.27 10.15 10.06
C VAL A 220 7.72 9.86 10.45
N ALA A 221 8.70 10.34 9.67
CA ALA A 221 10.12 10.20 9.97
C ALA A 221 10.50 10.89 11.29
N GLY A 222 9.90 12.04 11.60
CA GLY A 222 10.09 12.76 12.86
C GLY A 222 9.61 11.97 14.07
N ILE A 223 8.41 11.37 13.97
CA ILE A 223 7.84 10.50 15.02
C ILE A 223 8.68 9.24 15.20
N ALA A 224 9.13 8.63 14.12
CA ALA A 224 9.93 7.40 14.18
C ALA A 224 11.36 7.68 14.68
N ALA A 225 12.03 8.70 14.17
CA ALA A 225 13.46 8.85 14.35
C ALA A 225 13.98 10.30 14.47
N GLY A 226 13.12 11.31 14.62
CA GLY A 226 13.55 12.67 14.88
C GLY A 226 14.37 12.77 16.16
N ASN A 227 15.49 13.50 16.16
CA ASN A 227 16.31 13.64 17.37
C ASN A 227 15.92 14.83 18.24
N GLY A 228 14.90 15.59 17.83
CA GLY A 228 14.35 16.72 18.57
C GLY A 228 15.15 18.02 18.47
N ARG A 229 16.22 18.09 17.67
CA ARG A 229 17.08 19.28 17.54
C ARG A 229 16.36 20.49 16.96
N GLY A 230 15.30 20.29 16.18
CA GLY A 230 14.42 21.33 15.67
C GLY A 230 13.48 21.92 16.73
N SER A 231 13.42 21.33 17.93
CA SER A 231 12.55 21.76 19.01
C SER A 231 13.32 22.27 20.22
N LYS A 232 12.72 23.21 20.96
CA LYS A 232 13.33 23.76 22.19
C LYS A 232 13.59 22.64 23.21
N ASN A 233 14.83 22.51 23.65
CA ASN A 233 15.27 21.49 24.61
C ASN A 233 15.04 20.02 24.17
N GLY A 234 14.96 19.74 22.88
CA GLY A 234 14.74 18.41 22.36
C GLY A 234 13.37 17.82 22.72
N LYS A 235 12.35 18.67 22.94
CA LYS A 235 11.02 18.26 23.44
C LYS A 235 10.34 17.26 22.53
N TYR A 236 10.42 17.44 21.21
CA TYR A 236 9.77 16.59 20.23
C TYR A 236 10.77 15.61 19.62
N ARG A 237 11.08 14.56 20.35
CA ARG A 237 12.00 13.51 19.93
C ARG A 237 11.24 12.25 19.52
N GLY A 238 11.68 11.59 18.46
CA GLY A 238 11.11 10.34 17.96
C GLY A 238 11.45 9.12 18.81
N ALA A 239 10.94 7.97 18.38
CA ALA A 239 11.15 6.70 19.06
C ALA A 239 12.61 6.18 18.97
N ALA A 240 13.32 6.47 17.86
CA ALA A 240 14.70 6.02 17.61
C ALA A 240 15.61 7.18 17.19
N PRO A 241 15.87 8.16 18.09
CA PRO A 241 16.53 9.41 17.74
C PRO A 241 18.01 9.28 17.31
N GLU A 242 18.66 8.14 17.50
CA GLU A 242 20.01 7.84 17.08
C GLU A 242 20.09 6.87 15.87
N ALA A 243 18.94 6.43 15.34
CA ALA A 243 18.92 5.55 14.19
C ALA A 243 19.39 6.23 12.90
N GLY A 244 19.99 5.46 11.99
CA GLY A 244 20.20 5.88 10.60
C GLY A 244 18.89 5.80 9.82
N LEU A 245 18.75 6.62 8.77
CA LEU A 245 17.52 6.72 8.00
C LEU A 245 17.74 6.20 6.57
N LEU A 246 16.80 5.39 6.09
CA LEU A 246 16.63 5.01 4.69
C LEU A 246 15.26 5.51 4.23
N ILE A 247 15.25 6.39 3.24
CA ILE A 247 14.04 7.07 2.81
C ILE A 247 13.71 6.67 1.38
N VAL A 248 12.46 6.29 1.16
CA VAL A 248 11.88 6.14 -0.17
C VAL A 248 10.71 7.10 -0.30
N LYS A 249 10.84 8.04 -1.22
CA LYS A 249 9.72 8.86 -1.65
C LYS A 249 9.00 8.13 -2.77
N MET A 250 7.78 7.70 -2.50
CA MET A 250 6.88 7.18 -3.52
C MET A 250 6.37 8.30 -4.40
N GLY A 251 5.90 7.95 -5.62
CA GLY A 251 5.28 8.89 -6.51
C GLY A 251 4.22 9.69 -5.75
N GLY A 252 4.47 10.96 -5.57
CA GLY A 252 3.42 11.87 -5.14
C GLY A 252 2.38 11.95 -6.23
N ALA A 253 1.17 12.28 -5.84
CA ALA A 253 0.20 12.81 -6.75
C ALA A 253 0.83 14.01 -7.48
N GLY A 254 1.48 13.76 -8.58
CA GLY A 254 1.53 14.75 -9.62
C GLY A 254 0.08 15.00 -10.04
N GLU A 255 -0.15 15.67 -11.11
CA GLU A 255 -1.52 15.87 -11.64
C GLU A 255 -2.34 14.58 -11.84
N THR A 256 -1.80 13.40 -11.55
CA THR A 256 -2.28 12.07 -11.96
C THR A 256 -2.49 11.02 -10.87
N GLY A 257 -2.46 11.34 -9.57
CA GLY A 257 -2.95 10.36 -8.59
C GLY A 257 -2.04 9.93 -7.44
N PHE A 258 -2.56 9.05 -6.60
CA PHE A 258 -1.92 8.52 -5.39
C PHE A 258 -0.82 7.50 -5.70
N PRO A 259 0.14 7.24 -4.77
CA PRO A 259 1.12 6.18 -4.91
C PRO A 259 0.46 4.81 -5.12
N ARG A 260 1.17 3.93 -5.82
CA ARG A 260 0.69 2.58 -6.17
C ARG A 260 1.35 1.52 -5.30
N THR A 261 0.69 0.39 -5.13
CA THR A 261 1.25 -0.79 -4.44
C THR A 261 2.58 -1.26 -5.04
N THR A 262 2.78 -1.10 -6.35
CA THR A 262 4.06 -1.40 -7.03
C THR A 262 5.21 -0.52 -6.55
N GLN A 263 4.95 0.76 -6.30
CA GLN A 263 5.94 1.69 -5.77
C GLN A 263 6.30 1.34 -4.32
N LEU A 264 5.30 0.98 -3.52
CA LEU A 264 5.50 0.50 -2.15
C LEU A 264 6.36 -0.77 -2.12
N MET A 265 6.04 -1.77 -2.95
CA MET A 265 6.80 -3.04 -3.00
C MET A 265 8.27 -2.79 -3.38
N ARG A 266 8.52 -1.94 -4.40
CA ARG A 266 9.89 -1.55 -4.76
C ARG A 266 10.59 -0.81 -3.62
N GLY A 267 9.86 0.07 -2.92
CA GLY A 267 10.41 0.83 -1.79
C GLY A 267 10.83 -0.06 -0.63
N VAL A 268 9.99 -1.03 -0.28
CA VAL A 268 10.30 -2.01 0.78
C VAL A 268 11.49 -2.90 0.37
N ASP A 269 11.49 -3.40 -0.88
CA ASP A 269 12.60 -4.21 -1.39
C ASP A 269 13.94 -3.44 -1.35
N TYR A 270 13.92 -2.17 -1.79
CA TYR A 270 15.10 -1.30 -1.75
C TYR A 270 15.63 -1.11 -0.32
N ILE A 271 14.76 -0.80 0.64
CA ILE A 271 15.17 -0.61 2.04
C ILE A 271 15.81 -1.88 2.60
N VAL A 272 15.20 -3.05 2.36
CA VAL A 272 15.73 -4.32 2.86
C VAL A 272 17.10 -4.62 2.25
N ARG A 273 17.25 -4.48 0.93
CA ARG A 273 18.55 -4.68 0.26
C ARG A 273 19.61 -3.71 0.75
N LYS A 274 19.25 -2.44 0.93
CA LYS A 274 20.17 -1.41 1.44
C LYS A 274 20.58 -1.69 2.89
N ALA A 275 19.67 -2.16 3.73
CA ALA A 275 19.96 -2.57 5.10
C ALA A 275 20.89 -3.79 5.15
N GLU A 276 20.72 -4.75 4.24
CA GLU A 276 21.63 -5.89 4.07
C GLU A 276 23.03 -5.45 3.63
N GLU A 277 23.14 -4.53 2.66
CA GLU A 277 24.43 -3.94 2.24
C GLU A 277 25.14 -3.29 3.43
N LEU A 278 24.39 -2.52 4.23
CA LEU A 278 24.91 -1.82 5.41
C LEU A 278 25.13 -2.77 6.62
N LYS A 279 24.69 -4.02 6.53
CA LYS A 279 24.76 -5.04 7.60
C LYS A 279 24.11 -4.58 8.92
N LYS A 280 23.02 -3.83 8.83
CA LYS A 280 22.28 -3.28 9.98
C LYS A 280 20.83 -3.75 10.00
N PRO A 281 20.25 -3.99 11.18
CA PRO A 281 18.84 -4.27 11.30
C PRO A 281 18.02 -3.04 10.92
N VAL A 282 16.81 -3.25 10.38
CA VAL A 282 15.93 -2.17 9.94
C VAL A 282 14.50 -2.36 10.44
N ALA A 283 13.88 -1.29 10.93
CA ALA A 283 12.44 -1.20 11.13
C ALA A 283 11.85 -0.32 10.02
N ILE A 284 10.92 -0.88 9.26
CA ILE A 284 10.29 -0.22 8.10
C ILE A 284 8.92 0.27 8.51
N ASN A 285 8.64 1.54 8.31
CA ASN A 285 7.32 2.12 8.51
C ASN A 285 6.61 2.28 7.17
N ILE A 286 5.35 1.81 7.13
CA ILE A 286 4.42 1.96 6.03
C ILE A 286 3.18 2.65 6.58
N SER A 287 3.01 3.93 6.27
CA SER A 287 1.87 4.74 6.67
C SER A 287 0.95 5.05 5.49
N PHE A 288 0.89 4.14 4.54
CA PHE A 288 0.00 4.13 3.40
C PHE A 288 -0.80 2.83 3.38
N GLY A 289 -2.04 2.91 2.93
CA GLY A 289 -2.89 1.74 2.78
C GLY A 289 -4.04 1.99 1.81
N ASN A 290 -4.81 0.95 1.60
CA ASN A 290 -6.10 0.97 0.92
C ASN A 290 -7.01 -0.08 1.55
N THR A 291 -8.28 -0.06 1.19
CA THR A 291 -9.28 -1.01 1.66
C THR A 291 -9.67 -2.05 0.59
N TYR A 292 -8.82 -2.26 -0.41
CA TYR A 292 -9.02 -3.31 -1.41
C TYR A 292 -8.65 -4.69 -0.87
N GLY A 293 -9.42 -5.69 -1.27
CA GLY A 293 -9.08 -7.10 -1.01
C GLY A 293 -9.98 -7.80 0.00
N SER A 294 -9.66 -9.04 0.25
CA SER A 294 -10.41 -9.93 1.18
C SER A 294 -10.14 -9.67 2.64
N HIS A 295 -9.15 -8.85 2.96
CA HIS A 295 -8.67 -8.55 4.34
C HIS A 295 -8.28 -9.81 5.14
N ASP A 296 -7.75 -10.82 4.45
CA ASP A 296 -7.33 -12.10 5.01
C ASP A 296 -5.84 -12.41 4.77
N GLY A 297 -5.07 -11.42 4.32
CA GLY A 297 -3.64 -11.55 4.08
C GLY A 297 -3.27 -12.24 2.76
N THR A 298 -4.21 -12.38 1.82
CA THR A 298 -4.02 -13.19 0.61
C THR A 298 -3.74 -12.39 -0.68
N SER A 299 -3.77 -11.05 -0.65
CA SER A 299 -3.30 -10.24 -1.78
C SER A 299 -1.80 -10.41 -2.01
N LEU A 300 -1.31 -10.14 -3.22
CA LEU A 300 0.12 -10.27 -3.50
C LEU A 300 0.97 -9.30 -2.68
N LEU A 301 0.49 -8.09 -2.40
CA LEU A 301 1.17 -7.14 -1.53
C LEU A 301 1.33 -7.70 -0.12
N GLU A 302 0.24 -8.19 0.49
CA GLU A 302 0.26 -8.75 1.86
C GLU A 302 1.18 -9.96 1.95
N ARG A 303 1.09 -10.88 1.00
CA ARG A 303 1.98 -12.05 0.92
C ARG A 303 3.44 -11.67 0.70
N TYR A 304 3.70 -10.64 -0.10
CA TYR A 304 5.04 -10.11 -0.31
C TYR A 304 5.61 -9.56 1.01
N LEU A 305 4.84 -8.74 1.73
CA LEU A 305 5.27 -8.18 3.01
C LEU A 305 5.56 -9.30 4.04
N ASN A 306 4.70 -10.34 4.09
CA ASN A 306 4.96 -11.52 4.91
C ASN A 306 6.28 -12.21 4.51
N THR A 307 6.51 -12.44 3.22
CA THR A 307 7.74 -13.07 2.72
C THR A 307 8.98 -12.24 3.06
N VAL A 308 8.89 -10.93 2.96
CA VAL A 308 9.99 -10.02 3.31
C VAL A 308 10.25 -10.02 4.81
N SER A 309 9.18 -10.04 5.63
CA SER A 309 9.31 -10.03 7.10
C SER A 309 9.99 -11.30 7.66
N GLU A 310 9.97 -12.40 6.91
CA GLU A 310 10.70 -13.62 7.26
C GLU A 310 12.23 -13.51 7.03
N ARG A 311 12.68 -12.49 6.31
CA ARG A 311 14.11 -12.22 6.12
C ARG A 311 14.72 -11.69 7.41
N TRP A 312 15.98 -12.05 7.64
CA TRP A 312 16.69 -11.72 8.86
C TRP A 312 16.87 -10.21 9.06
N LYS A 313 16.68 -9.78 10.32
CA LYS A 313 16.88 -8.43 10.85
C LYS A 313 16.02 -7.34 10.24
N ASN A 314 14.81 -7.63 9.87
CA ASN A 314 13.85 -6.57 9.56
C ASN A 314 12.55 -6.70 10.38
N VAL A 315 11.87 -5.59 10.58
CA VAL A 315 10.51 -5.50 11.12
C VAL A 315 9.73 -4.53 10.24
N ILE A 316 8.53 -4.93 9.84
CA ILE A 316 7.64 -4.09 9.04
C ILE A 316 6.46 -3.66 9.91
N CYS A 317 6.28 -2.34 10.07
CA CYS A 317 5.18 -1.73 10.77
C CYS A 317 4.22 -1.09 9.76
N VAL A 318 2.97 -1.53 9.79
CA VAL A 318 1.92 -1.06 8.86
C VAL A 318 0.84 -0.34 9.65
N GLY A 319 0.46 0.85 9.21
CA GLY A 319 -0.69 1.58 9.76
C GLY A 319 -2.00 0.84 9.47
N SER A 320 -2.90 0.76 10.47
CA SER A 320 -4.17 0.03 10.37
C SER A 320 -5.31 0.84 9.74
N GLY A 321 -5.09 2.10 9.39
CA GLY A 321 -6.11 2.95 8.76
C GLY A 321 -6.72 4.01 9.70
N ASN A 322 -7.30 5.02 9.08
CA ASN A 322 -7.99 6.13 9.75
C ASN A 322 -9.53 6.05 9.56
N GLU A 323 -10.02 5.08 8.79
CA GLU A 323 -11.41 4.98 8.34
C GLU A 323 -12.32 4.24 9.34
N GLY A 324 -11.87 4.00 10.57
CA GLY A 324 -12.65 3.27 11.60
C GLY A 324 -14.00 3.88 11.97
N THR A 325 -14.22 5.15 11.64
CA THR A 325 -15.50 5.86 11.83
C THR A 325 -16.28 6.07 10.54
N THR A 326 -15.73 5.65 9.38
CA THR A 326 -16.42 5.76 8.09
C THR A 326 -17.35 4.57 7.89
N ALA A 327 -18.42 4.75 7.14
CA ALA A 327 -19.38 3.68 6.81
C ALA A 327 -18.96 2.89 5.55
N GLY A 328 -17.64 2.68 5.34
CA GLY A 328 -17.10 2.00 4.16
C GLY A 328 -17.14 0.47 4.21
N HIS A 329 -17.59 -0.13 5.31
CA HIS A 329 -17.63 -1.58 5.50
C HIS A 329 -18.94 -2.07 6.09
N ALA A 330 -19.44 -3.20 5.59
CA ALA A 330 -20.52 -3.95 6.16
C ALA A 330 -20.17 -5.46 6.17
N ALA A 331 -20.63 -6.18 7.18
CA ALA A 331 -20.42 -7.62 7.30
C ALA A 331 -21.64 -8.32 7.93
N GLY A 332 -21.76 -9.62 7.70
CA GLY A 332 -22.84 -10.39 8.30
C GLY A 332 -22.81 -11.86 7.91
N GLU A 333 -23.92 -12.54 8.21
CA GLU A 333 -24.12 -13.94 7.89
C GLU A 333 -25.34 -14.12 6.98
N TYR A 334 -25.20 -14.98 5.97
CA TYR A 334 -26.33 -15.44 5.18
C TYR A 334 -27.24 -16.38 6.00
N ARG A 335 -28.56 -16.18 5.89
CA ARG A 335 -29.53 -17.06 6.44
C ARG A 335 -30.31 -17.73 5.30
N LYS A 336 -30.35 -19.06 5.28
CA LYS A 336 -31.00 -19.83 4.22
C LYS A 336 -32.43 -19.33 3.97
N GLY A 337 -32.72 -19.02 2.72
CA GLY A 337 -34.04 -18.55 2.28
C GLY A 337 -34.43 -17.14 2.75
N MET A 338 -33.51 -16.40 3.38
CA MET A 338 -33.74 -15.01 3.79
C MET A 338 -32.88 -14.07 2.95
N MET A 339 -33.50 -13.07 2.36
CA MET A 339 -32.80 -12.00 1.68
C MET A 339 -32.09 -11.12 2.71
N THR A 340 -30.82 -10.79 2.44
CA THR A 340 -30.06 -9.79 3.17
C THR A 340 -30.01 -8.52 2.33
N GLU A 341 -30.37 -7.37 2.90
CA GLU A 341 -30.30 -6.06 2.23
C GLU A 341 -29.26 -5.18 2.94
N VAL A 342 -28.37 -4.60 2.17
CA VAL A 342 -27.40 -3.58 2.62
C VAL A 342 -27.71 -2.30 1.86
N GLN A 343 -27.80 -1.19 2.59
CA GLN A 343 -28.00 0.14 2.01
C GLN A 343 -26.67 0.81 1.73
N LEU A 344 -26.54 1.36 0.54
CA LEU A 344 -25.37 2.08 0.06
C LEU A 344 -25.77 3.52 -0.24
N ALA A 345 -25.28 4.48 0.55
CA ALA A 345 -25.54 5.89 0.34
C ALA A 345 -24.51 6.48 -0.63
N VAL A 346 -24.97 6.93 -1.79
CA VAL A 346 -24.17 7.60 -2.83
C VAL A 346 -24.39 9.09 -2.75
N GLN A 347 -23.30 9.85 -2.60
CA GLN A 347 -23.34 11.31 -2.51
C GLN A 347 -23.61 11.95 -3.89
N GLN A 348 -23.94 13.24 -3.87
CA GLN A 348 -24.06 14.02 -5.10
C GLN A 348 -22.67 14.24 -5.71
N ARG A 349 -22.60 14.20 -7.04
CA ARG A 349 -21.37 14.40 -7.83
C ARG A 349 -20.32 13.31 -7.66
N GLU A 350 -20.75 12.10 -7.32
CA GLU A 350 -19.87 10.92 -7.34
C GLU A 350 -19.60 10.52 -8.80
N LYS A 351 -18.32 10.54 -9.21
CA LYS A 351 -17.94 10.23 -10.60
C LYS A 351 -18.02 8.74 -10.89
N SER A 352 -17.34 7.94 -10.11
CA SER A 352 -17.39 6.48 -10.17
C SER A 352 -16.87 5.91 -8.86
N PHE A 353 -17.34 4.73 -8.50
CA PHE A 353 -16.81 3.99 -7.36
C PHE A 353 -17.01 2.50 -7.58
N SER A 354 -16.36 1.70 -6.75
CA SER A 354 -16.52 0.25 -6.76
C SER A 354 -16.99 -0.28 -5.42
N LEU A 355 -17.64 -1.44 -5.45
CA LEU A 355 -18.06 -2.19 -4.29
C LEU A 355 -17.49 -3.59 -4.40
N GLN A 356 -16.82 -4.08 -3.36
CA GLN A 356 -16.34 -5.44 -3.27
C GLN A 356 -17.16 -6.22 -2.26
N ILE A 357 -17.75 -7.34 -2.67
CA ILE A 357 -18.42 -8.29 -1.79
C ILE A 357 -17.58 -9.56 -1.73
N TRP A 358 -17.20 -9.96 -0.54
CA TRP A 358 -16.38 -11.15 -0.29
C TRP A 358 -17.20 -12.22 0.41
N LYS A 359 -17.24 -13.42 -0.16
CA LYS A 359 -17.90 -14.61 0.39
C LYS A 359 -17.03 -15.85 0.17
N SER A 360 -17.41 -16.97 0.75
CA SER A 360 -16.79 -18.25 0.38
C SER A 360 -17.18 -18.67 -1.04
N TYR A 361 -16.28 -19.34 -1.75
CA TYR A 361 -16.59 -19.92 -3.06
C TYR A 361 -17.70 -20.97 -3.03
N VAL A 362 -17.83 -21.70 -1.92
CA VAL A 362 -18.85 -22.74 -1.76
C VAL A 362 -20.26 -22.20 -1.50
N ASP A 363 -20.38 -20.90 -1.22
CA ASP A 363 -21.66 -20.27 -0.97
C ASP A 363 -22.24 -19.70 -2.27
N GLU A 364 -23.44 -20.12 -2.63
CA GLU A 364 -24.18 -19.59 -3.78
C GLU A 364 -24.99 -18.37 -3.35
N VAL A 365 -24.76 -17.22 -3.98
CA VAL A 365 -25.48 -15.99 -3.66
C VAL A 365 -25.81 -15.23 -4.93
N ALA A 366 -27.11 -15.02 -5.15
CA ALA A 366 -27.59 -14.10 -6.18
C ALA A 366 -27.73 -12.69 -5.63
N ILE A 367 -27.42 -11.68 -6.45
CA ILE A 367 -27.48 -10.26 -6.09
C ILE A 367 -28.55 -9.56 -6.93
N THR A 368 -29.30 -8.67 -6.29
CA THR A 368 -30.13 -7.68 -6.99
C THR A 368 -29.74 -6.30 -6.49
N ILE A 369 -29.48 -5.39 -7.40
CA ILE A 369 -29.11 -4.02 -7.09
C ILE A 369 -30.29 -3.12 -7.44
N VAL A 370 -30.72 -2.28 -6.50
CA VAL A 370 -31.86 -1.39 -6.66
C VAL A 370 -31.37 0.05 -6.53
N ASP A 371 -31.70 0.90 -7.51
CA ASP A 371 -31.36 2.32 -7.50
C ASP A 371 -32.28 3.12 -6.56
N PRO A 372 -31.94 4.40 -6.28
CA PRO A 372 -32.77 5.27 -5.42
C PRO A 372 -34.19 5.51 -5.96
N SER A 373 -34.44 5.28 -7.24
CA SER A 373 -35.75 5.43 -7.88
C SER A 373 -36.59 4.13 -7.85
N GLY A 374 -36.00 3.03 -7.37
CA GLY A 374 -36.64 1.72 -7.31
C GLY A 374 -36.45 0.84 -8.55
N ASN A 375 -35.67 1.27 -9.54
CA ASN A 375 -35.30 0.40 -10.66
C ASN A 375 -34.28 -0.63 -10.19
N HIS A 376 -34.34 -1.85 -10.74
CA HIS A 376 -33.49 -2.93 -10.29
C HIS A 376 -32.73 -3.62 -11.44
N SER A 377 -31.58 -4.21 -11.12
CA SER A 377 -30.72 -4.94 -12.05
C SER A 377 -31.33 -6.24 -12.60
N GLY A 378 -32.42 -6.71 -12.00
CA GLY A 378 -32.77 -8.13 -12.08
C GLY A 378 -31.84 -8.98 -11.19
N ARG A 379 -32.07 -10.29 -11.22
CA ARG A 379 -31.27 -11.26 -10.46
C ARG A 379 -29.96 -11.55 -11.17
N LEU A 380 -28.87 -11.23 -10.51
CA LEU A 380 -27.50 -11.48 -10.97
C LEU A 380 -26.96 -12.71 -10.26
N GLU A 381 -26.60 -13.71 -11.03
CA GLU A 381 -26.02 -14.96 -10.56
C GLU A 381 -24.57 -15.07 -11.02
N GLU A 382 -23.85 -15.99 -10.40
CA GLU A 382 -22.49 -16.30 -10.83
C GLU A 382 -22.50 -16.72 -12.30
N LYS A 383 -21.76 -15.96 -13.09
CA LYS A 383 -21.62 -16.16 -14.53
C LYS A 383 -20.21 -15.77 -14.95
N GLU A 384 -19.63 -16.59 -15.81
CA GLU A 384 -18.34 -16.28 -16.38
C GLU A 384 -18.37 -14.96 -17.16
N GLY A 385 -17.37 -14.12 -16.91
CA GLY A 385 -17.20 -12.85 -17.58
C GLY A 385 -17.95 -11.68 -16.92
N THR A 386 -17.82 -10.52 -17.53
CA THR A 386 -18.40 -9.28 -17.05
C THR A 386 -19.88 -9.18 -17.43
N GLN A 387 -20.73 -8.98 -16.46
CA GLN A 387 -22.14 -8.67 -16.66
C GLN A 387 -22.29 -7.15 -16.67
N ARG A 388 -22.91 -6.62 -17.76
CA ARG A 388 -23.20 -5.20 -17.92
C ARG A 388 -24.67 -4.96 -17.74
N ILE A 389 -25.01 -4.10 -16.82
CA ILE A 389 -26.39 -3.78 -16.46
C ILE A 389 -26.58 -2.27 -16.41
N GLN A 390 -27.59 -1.77 -17.06
CA GLN A 390 -27.97 -0.38 -16.97
C GLN A 390 -29.14 -0.20 -16.01
N ILE A 391 -28.99 0.69 -15.03
CA ILE A 391 -30.05 1.10 -14.12
C ILE A 391 -30.12 2.61 -14.12
N GLY A 392 -31.18 3.17 -14.76
CA GLY A 392 -31.30 4.62 -14.92
C GLY A 392 -30.11 5.22 -15.65
N GLU A 393 -29.45 6.21 -15.03
CA GLU A 393 -28.27 6.89 -15.56
C GLU A 393 -26.94 6.28 -15.08
N THR A 394 -26.99 5.12 -14.48
CA THR A 394 -25.79 4.41 -13.99
C THR A 394 -25.64 3.08 -14.71
N GLU A 395 -24.44 2.79 -15.18
CA GLU A 395 -24.02 1.50 -15.69
C GLU A 395 -23.28 0.73 -14.59
N LEU A 396 -23.65 -0.55 -14.43
CA LEU A 396 -22.99 -1.46 -13.51
C LEU A 396 -22.17 -2.48 -14.28
N LEU A 397 -20.89 -2.63 -13.91
CA LEU A 397 -20.05 -3.74 -14.31
C LEU A 397 -19.96 -4.72 -13.15
N VAL A 398 -20.53 -5.90 -13.29
CA VAL A 398 -20.54 -6.91 -12.24
C VAL A 398 -19.69 -8.09 -12.67
N TYR A 399 -18.76 -8.48 -11.81
CA TYR A 399 -17.82 -9.57 -12.04
C TYR A 399 -17.77 -10.51 -10.84
N TYR A 400 -18.13 -11.78 -11.04
CA TYR A 400 -17.93 -12.85 -10.07
C TYR A 400 -16.54 -13.44 -10.28
N GLY A 401 -15.70 -13.31 -9.27
CA GLY A 401 -14.31 -13.70 -9.34
C GLY A 401 -14.08 -15.19 -9.44
N GLU A 402 -13.08 -15.56 -10.22
CA GLU A 402 -12.60 -16.92 -10.33
C GLU A 402 -11.82 -17.36 -9.08
N PRO A 403 -11.72 -18.66 -8.77
CA PRO A 403 -10.90 -19.16 -7.68
C PRO A 403 -9.45 -18.68 -7.77
N LYS A 404 -8.91 -18.19 -6.67
CA LYS A 404 -7.53 -17.73 -6.59
C LYS A 404 -6.64 -18.79 -5.94
N PRO A 405 -5.33 -18.86 -6.30
CA PRO A 405 -4.42 -19.87 -5.73
C PRO A 405 -4.24 -19.74 -4.20
N TYR A 406 -4.51 -18.56 -3.64
CA TYR A 406 -4.14 -18.21 -2.26
C TYR A 406 -5.33 -17.92 -1.34
N SER A 407 -6.58 -17.94 -1.86
CA SER A 407 -7.76 -17.60 -1.08
C SER A 407 -8.93 -18.53 -1.39
N VAL A 408 -9.68 -18.88 -0.35
CA VAL A 408 -10.97 -19.58 -0.47
C VAL A 408 -12.15 -18.60 -0.56
N ARG A 409 -11.86 -17.29 -0.57
CA ARG A 409 -12.85 -16.23 -0.69
C ARG A 409 -13.06 -15.85 -2.15
N GLN A 410 -14.32 -15.76 -2.54
CA GLN A 410 -14.75 -15.23 -3.83
C GLN A 410 -15.06 -13.75 -3.71
N GLU A 411 -14.51 -12.98 -4.62
CA GLU A 411 -14.85 -11.58 -4.81
C GLU A 411 -16.02 -11.46 -5.78
N ILE A 412 -17.01 -10.66 -5.43
CA ILE A 412 -17.96 -10.10 -6.38
C ILE A 412 -17.65 -8.61 -6.47
N TYR A 413 -17.08 -8.21 -7.59
CA TYR A 413 -16.70 -6.83 -7.85
C TYR A 413 -17.79 -6.12 -8.65
N ILE A 414 -18.21 -4.96 -8.19
CA ILE A 414 -19.25 -4.17 -8.81
C ILE A 414 -18.70 -2.75 -9.01
N SER A 415 -18.55 -2.33 -10.27
CA SER A 415 -18.19 -0.95 -10.61
C SER A 415 -19.44 -0.17 -10.97
N PHE A 416 -19.63 1.00 -10.36
CA PHE A 416 -20.68 1.95 -10.65
C PHE A 416 -20.12 3.05 -11.54
N LEU A 417 -20.56 3.08 -12.78
CA LEU A 417 -20.08 4.02 -13.80
C LEU A 417 -21.21 5.00 -14.19
N PRO A 418 -20.94 6.29 -14.28
CA PRO A 418 -21.94 7.24 -14.77
C PRO A 418 -22.10 7.10 -16.29
N ARG A 419 -23.32 7.20 -16.80
CA ARG A 419 -23.55 7.40 -18.24
C ARG A 419 -23.26 8.83 -18.68
N ASN A 420 -23.56 9.76 -17.81
CA ASN A 420 -23.26 11.18 -18.01
C ASN A 420 -22.05 11.57 -17.15
N GLU A 421 -22.21 12.57 -16.29
CA GLU A 421 -21.11 13.11 -15.49
C GLU A 421 -20.96 12.40 -14.12
N PHE A 422 -22.10 12.01 -13.51
CA PHE A 422 -22.13 11.45 -12.15
C PHE A 422 -23.03 10.22 -12.03
N VAL A 423 -22.67 9.34 -11.11
CA VAL A 423 -23.50 8.21 -10.68
C VAL A 423 -24.76 8.74 -9.98
N THR A 424 -25.88 8.04 -10.15
CA THR A 424 -27.15 8.42 -9.52
C THR A 424 -27.01 8.50 -8.00
N ALA A 425 -27.17 9.71 -7.45
CA ALA A 425 -27.09 9.96 -6.01
C ALA A 425 -28.34 9.45 -5.26
N GLY A 426 -28.16 9.06 -4.01
CA GLY A 426 -29.23 8.58 -3.14
C GLY A 426 -28.90 7.23 -2.50
N VAL A 427 -29.89 6.58 -1.94
CA VAL A 427 -29.72 5.29 -1.26
C VAL A 427 -29.98 4.14 -2.22
N TRP A 428 -28.92 3.46 -2.61
CA TRP A 428 -28.96 2.21 -3.34
C TRP A 428 -29.14 1.04 -2.37
N LYS A 429 -29.70 -0.06 -2.84
CA LYS A 429 -29.89 -1.28 -2.05
C LYS A 429 -29.21 -2.45 -2.74
N ILE A 430 -28.36 -3.13 -1.99
CA ILE A 430 -27.71 -4.37 -2.42
C ILE A 430 -28.43 -5.52 -1.72
N GLN A 431 -29.25 -6.24 -2.48
CA GLN A 431 -30.04 -7.37 -1.98
C GLN A 431 -29.33 -8.67 -2.34
N MET A 432 -28.98 -9.45 -1.34
CA MET A 432 -28.30 -10.73 -1.48
C MET A 432 -29.24 -11.87 -1.11
N MET A 433 -29.48 -12.76 -2.06
CA MET A 433 -30.35 -13.96 -1.87
C MET A 433 -29.47 -15.20 -1.87
N PRO A 434 -29.23 -15.80 -0.71
CA PRO A 434 -28.43 -17.00 -0.61
C PRO A 434 -29.22 -18.25 -1.15
N GLY A 435 -28.52 -19.05 -1.96
CA GLY A 435 -28.91 -20.38 -2.35
C GLY A 435 -28.41 -21.43 -1.35
N GLN A 436 -27.49 -22.29 -1.78
CA GLN A 436 -26.78 -23.20 -0.88
C GLN A 436 -25.63 -22.44 -0.20
N VAL A 437 -25.61 -22.44 1.13
CA VAL A 437 -24.55 -21.76 1.92
C VAL A 437 -23.96 -22.72 2.95
N VAL A 438 -22.64 -22.66 3.09
CA VAL A 438 -21.85 -23.51 3.99
C VAL A 438 -21.13 -22.66 5.03
N ASP A 439 -20.29 -21.70 4.59
CA ASP A 439 -19.55 -20.78 5.45
C ASP A 439 -20.43 -19.65 6.00
N LYS A 440 -21.36 -19.16 5.20
CA LYS A 440 -22.37 -18.13 5.51
C LYS A 440 -21.80 -16.71 5.69
N LEU A 441 -20.53 -16.53 5.95
CA LEU A 441 -19.95 -15.21 6.21
C LEU A 441 -19.78 -14.41 4.91
N TRP A 442 -20.16 -13.13 4.99
CA TRP A 442 -19.89 -12.17 3.93
C TRP A 442 -19.33 -10.86 4.48
N GLN A 443 -18.56 -10.20 3.67
CA GLN A 443 -18.05 -8.86 3.92
C GLN A 443 -18.25 -8.00 2.68
N MET A 444 -18.49 -6.72 2.87
CA MET A 444 -18.71 -5.75 1.80
C MET A 444 -17.88 -4.53 2.10
N TRP A 445 -17.09 -4.09 1.12
CA TRP A 445 -16.18 -2.96 1.25
C TRP A 445 -16.41 -1.95 0.13
N LEU A 446 -16.36 -0.67 0.49
CA LEU A 446 -16.15 0.43 -0.43
C LEU A 446 -14.67 0.74 -0.45
N PRO A 447 -13.91 0.32 -1.48
CA PRO A 447 -12.48 0.60 -1.56
C PRO A 447 -12.22 2.11 -1.72
N VAL A 448 -11.34 2.64 -0.90
CA VAL A 448 -10.81 4.01 -0.94
C VAL A 448 -9.32 3.96 -1.11
#